data_7a7ee2fbc29fc941e2169429f1ae5db5
#
_entry.id   7a7ee2fbc29fc941e2169429f1ae5db5
#
_cell.length_a   1.000
_cell.length_b   1.000
_cell.length_c   1.000
_cell.angle_alpha   90.00
_cell.angle_beta   90.00
_cell.angle_gamma   90.00
#
_symmetry.space_group_name_H-M   'P 1'
#
loop_
_entity.id
_entity.type
_entity.pdbx_description
1 polymer ?
#
loop_
_entity_poly.entity_id
_entity_poly.type
_entity_poly.pdbx_seq_one_letter_code
_entity_poly.pdbx_strand_id
1 'polypeptide(L)'
;MALEEGRSLPEVRARVGASHGITDLAHKLHFYDQWAPDYDQDVAALQYRAPQLAVDCLTQALPGPPHAALILDVACGTGLVAAELQARGFLQLHGVDGSPGMLEQARARGLYQCLSLCTLGQEPLPSSEGTFDAVLTVGALSDGQVPCSAVPELLRVTKPGGLLCLTTRTNPSNLRYKEALEATLARLEQAGAWERLVAWPXWTSGNWPPPSSRWGLVPLTATASPPASSICTESRRQPGLRE
;
A
#
# COMPACT_ATOMS: atom_id res chain seq x y z
N MET A 1 17.96 12.90 33.81
CA MET A 1 17.27 12.49 32.60
C MET A 1 18.10 12.99 31.43
N ALA A 2 18.83 12.08 30.79
CA ALA A 2 19.54 12.42 29.56
C ALA A 2 18.47 12.58 28.45
N LEU A 3 18.48 13.72 27.78
CA LEU A 3 17.74 13.89 26.54
C LEU A 3 18.36 12.91 25.54
N GLU A 4 17.59 11.99 25.02
CA GLU A 4 18.04 11.19 23.90
C GLU A 4 18.29 12.18 22.74
N GLU A 5 19.54 12.39 22.40
CA GLU A 5 19.91 13.20 21.25
C GLU A 5 19.48 12.43 20.00
N GLY A 6 18.39 12.86 19.39
CA GLY A 6 17.95 12.29 18.10
C GLY A 6 19.01 12.54 17.03
N ARG A 7 18.99 11.70 15.99
CA ARG A 7 19.91 11.86 14.87
C ARG A 7 19.77 13.23 14.22
N SER A 8 20.87 13.73 13.72
CA SER A 8 20.87 14.99 12.97
C SER A 8 20.12 14.82 11.64
N LEU A 9 19.56 15.90 11.15
CA LEU A 9 18.81 15.89 9.88
C LEU A 9 19.64 15.33 8.70
N PRO A 10 20.95 15.65 8.55
CA PRO A 10 21.75 14.99 7.52
C PRO A 10 21.85 13.46 7.66
N GLU A 11 21.99 12.96 8.88
CA GLU A 11 22.05 11.50 9.11
C GLU A 11 20.73 10.82 8.75
N VAL A 12 19.60 11.43 9.12
CA VAL A 12 18.28 10.91 8.76
C VAL A 12 18.11 10.88 7.23
N ARG A 13 18.51 11.97 6.55
CA ARG A 13 18.46 12.05 5.07
C ARG A 13 19.34 10.98 4.42
N ALA A 14 20.52 10.73 4.97
CA ALA A 14 21.42 9.69 4.47
C ALA A 14 20.79 8.30 4.60
N ARG A 15 20.14 8.01 5.73
CA ARG A 15 19.46 6.73 5.98
C ARG A 15 18.31 6.52 4.98
N VAL A 16 17.46 7.53 4.79
CA VAL A 16 16.37 7.46 3.80
C VAL A 16 16.94 7.28 2.39
N GLY A 17 18.01 8.02 2.05
CA GLY A 17 18.69 7.87 0.77
C GLY A 17 19.22 6.46 0.56
N ALA A 18 19.80 5.86 1.60
CA ALA A 18 20.28 4.49 1.55
C ALA A 18 19.14 3.50 1.27
N SER A 19 17.98 3.69 1.92
CA SER A 19 16.82 2.82 1.68
C SER A 19 16.38 2.85 0.20
N HIS A 20 16.47 4.02 -0.44
CA HIS A 20 16.09 4.17 -1.84
C HIS A 20 17.03 3.42 -2.81
N GLY A 21 18.28 3.21 -2.41
CA GLY A 21 19.27 2.51 -3.23
C GLY A 21 19.17 0.99 -3.16
N ILE A 22 18.45 0.45 -2.18
CA ILE A 22 18.30 -1.00 -2.03
C ILE A 22 17.17 -1.47 -2.95
N THR A 23 17.48 -2.33 -3.92
CA THR A 23 16.51 -2.86 -4.87
C THR A 23 16.22 -4.34 -4.67
N ASP A 24 17.01 -5.01 -3.83
CA ASP A 24 16.78 -6.40 -3.46
C ASP A 24 15.83 -6.47 -2.26
N LEU A 25 14.78 -7.28 -2.39
CA LEU A 25 13.69 -7.34 -1.39
C LEU A 25 14.20 -7.82 -0.02
N ALA A 26 15.04 -8.87 0.01
CA ALA A 26 15.52 -9.41 1.29
C ALA A 26 16.40 -8.38 2.02
N HIS A 27 17.28 -7.70 1.29
CA HIS A 27 18.08 -6.61 1.87
C HIS A 27 17.20 -5.44 2.33
N LYS A 28 16.17 -5.11 1.56
CA LYS A 28 15.23 -4.03 1.91
C LYS A 28 14.48 -4.36 3.20
N LEU A 29 13.95 -5.57 3.32
CA LEU A 29 13.24 -6.02 4.52
C LEU A 29 14.18 -6.00 5.74
N HIS A 30 15.40 -6.52 5.57
CA HIS A 30 16.39 -6.47 6.66
C HIS A 30 16.71 -5.03 7.09
N PHE A 31 16.86 -4.13 6.10
CA PHE A 31 17.13 -2.71 6.38
C PHE A 31 16.00 -2.09 7.23
N TYR A 32 14.74 -2.30 6.82
CA TYR A 32 13.59 -1.78 7.55
C TYR A 32 13.45 -2.43 8.93
N ASP A 33 13.77 -3.71 9.03
CA ASP A 33 13.76 -4.42 10.31
C ASP A 33 14.72 -3.80 11.31
N GLN A 34 15.94 -3.47 10.86
CA GLN A 34 16.92 -2.78 11.69
C GLN A 34 16.55 -1.32 11.98
N TRP A 35 15.80 -0.68 11.07
CA TRP A 35 15.41 0.72 11.21
C TRP A 35 14.16 0.90 12.07
N ALA A 36 13.36 -0.12 12.25
CA ALA A 36 12.05 -0.04 12.89
C ALA A 36 12.04 0.71 14.23
N PRO A 37 12.99 0.51 15.17
CA PRO A 37 12.96 1.24 16.44
C PRO A 37 13.08 2.75 16.31
N ASP A 38 13.79 3.24 15.29
CA ASP A 38 14.07 4.68 15.11
C ASP A 38 13.17 5.30 14.02
N TYR A 39 12.44 4.48 13.27
CA TYR A 39 11.75 4.90 12.04
C TYR A 39 10.87 6.11 12.25
N ASP A 40 9.99 6.05 13.24
CA ASP A 40 9.01 7.11 13.48
C ASP A 40 9.67 8.46 13.76
N GLN A 41 10.71 8.46 14.60
CA GLN A 41 11.44 9.67 14.93
C GLN A 41 12.14 10.25 13.69
N ASP A 42 12.79 9.37 12.91
CA ASP A 42 13.51 9.80 11.70
C ASP A 42 12.55 10.40 10.66
N VAL A 43 11.42 9.74 10.37
CA VAL A 43 10.49 10.26 9.35
C VAL A 43 9.73 11.49 9.83
N ALA A 44 9.49 11.62 11.14
CA ALA A 44 8.90 12.83 11.72
C ALA A 44 9.85 14.04 11.54
N ALA A 45 11.16 13.83 11.73
CA ALA A 45 12.14 14.88 11.50
C ALA A 45 12.14 15.38 10.04
N LEU A 46 11.74 14.53 9.10
CA LEU A 46 11.61 14.88 7.67
C LEU A 46 10.21 15.38 7.30
N GLN A 47 9.30 15.49 8.25
CA GLN A 47 7.92 15.91 8.01
C GLN A 47 7.22 15.01 6.99
N TYR A 48 7.34 13.70 7.17
CA TYR A 48 6.73 12.71 6.27
C TYR A 48 5.22 12.75 6.35
N ARG A 49 4.56 13.18 5.28
CA ARG A 49 3.12 13.44 5.26
C ARG A 49 2.32 12.49 4.37
N ALA A 50 2.95 11.48 3.79
CA ALA A 50 2.21 10.56 2.90
C ALA A 50 1.05 9.86 3.63
N PRO A 51 1.19 9.39 4.89
CA PRO A 51 0.06 8.82 5.61
C PRO A 51 -1.13 9.76 5.74
N GLN A 52 -0.90 11.01 6.18
CA GLN A 52 -1.95 12.01 6.31
C GLN A 52 -2.68 12.24 4.99
N LEU A 53 -1.93 12.44 3.90
CA LEU A 53 -2.48 12.73 2.58
C LEU A 53 -3.30 11.56 2.02
N ALA A 54 -2.79 10.34 2.19
CA ALA A 54 -3.52 9.15 1.74
C ALA A 54 -4.84 8.99 2.49
N VAL A 55 -4.83 9.21 3.80
CA VAL A 55 -6.02 9.07 4.63
C VAL A 55 -7.01 10.22 4.38
N ASP A 56 -6.53 11.45 4.12
CA ASP A 56 -7.39 12.57 3.72
C ASP A 56 -8.12 12.24 2.41
N CYS A 57 -7.40 11.67 1.44
CA CYS A 57 -7.98 11.26 0.17
C CYS A 57 -9.02 10.14 0.37
N LEU A 58 -8.67 9.11 1.16
CA LEU A 58 -9.59 8.01 1.46
C LEU A 58 -10.87 8.52 2.13
N THR A 59 -10.74 9.41 3.12
CA THR A 59 -11.87 9.95 3.88
C THR A 59 -12.86 10.70 2.99
N GLN A 60 -12.34 11.38 1.95
CA GLN A 60 -13.19 12.11 1.00
C GLN A 60 -13.89 11.16 0.01
N ALA A 61 -13.28 10.03 -0.32
CA ALA A 61 -13.77 9.14 -1.37
C ALA A 61 -14.63 7.99 -0.83
N LEU A 62 -14.37 7.53 0.39
CA LEU A 62 -15.05 6.34 0.93
C LEU A 62 -16.44 6.73 1.47
N PRO A 63 -17.51 6.15 0.93
CA PRO A 63 -18.85 6.45 1.42
C PRO A 63 -19.14 5.76 2.76
N GLY A 64 -20.03 6.37 3.55
CA GLY A 64 -20.48 5.78 4.80
C GLY A 64 -19.66 6.19 6.01
N PRO A 65 -20.05 5.74 7.20
CA PRO A 65 -19.39 6.14 8.42
C PRO A 65 -18.02 5.45 8.59
N PRO A 66 -16.96 6.19 8.93
CA PRO A 66 -15.62 5.61 9.04
C PRO A 66 -15.52 4.39 9.96
N HIS A 67 -16.24 4.41 11.09
CA HIS A 67 -16.17 3.31 12.07
C HIS A 67 -16.73 1.98 11.56
N ALA A 68 -17.51 2.00 10.48
CA ALA A 68 -18.09 0.78 9.89
C ALA A 68 -17.19 0.14 8.83
N ALA A 69 -16.25 0.90 8.29
CA ALA A 69 -15.40 0.44 7.18
C ALA A 69 -14.26 -0.45 7.69
N LEU A 70 -14.09 -1.61 7.06
CA LEU A 70 -12.96 -2.51 7.32
C LEU A 70 -11.83 -2.17 6.34
N ILE A 71 -10.68 -1.78 6.87
CA ILE A 71 -9.56 -1.23 6.12
C ILE A 71 -8.34 -2.16 6.23
N LEU A 72 -7.66 -2.40 5.10
CA LEU A 72 -6.38 -3.10 5.08
C LEU A 72 -5.25 -2.10 4.75
N ASP A 73 -4.29 -2.03 5.65
CA ASP A 73 -3.06 -1.24 5.48
C ASP A 73 -1.93 -2.20 5.06
N VAL A 74 -1.49 -2.10 3.81
CA VAL A 74 -0.53 -3.03 3.20
C VAL A 74 0.86 -2.41 3.16
N ALA A 75 1.84 -3.13 3.65
CA ALA A 75 3.17 -2.65 4.00
C ALA A 75 3.03 -1.55 5.05
N CYS A 76 2.35 -1.93 6.14
CA CYS A 76 1.86 -0.99 7.15
C CYS A 76 2.98 -0.36 8.01
N GLY A 77 4.19 -0.91 7.93
CA GLY A 77 5.33 -0.39 8.68
C GLY A 77 5.05 -0.35 10.18
N THR A 78 5.38 0.77 10.80
CA THR A 78 5.16 0.98 12.23
C THR A 78 3.72 1.38 12.58
N GLY A 79 2.83 1.52 11.58
CA GLY A 79 1.42 1.88 11.81
C GLY A 79 1.11 3.38 11.75
N LEU A 80 1.89 4.16 11.03
CA LEU A 80 1.62 5.60 10.87
C LEU A 80 0.31 5.86 10.13
N VAL A 81 -0.02 5.03 9.13
CA VAL A 81 -1.29 5.13 8.40
C VAL A 81 -2.46 4.80 9.35
N ALA A 82 -2.32 3.77 10.16
CA ALA A 82 -3.36 3.41 11.15
C ALA A 82 -3.62 4.54 12.15
N ALA A 83 -2.57 5.24 12.58
CA ALA A 83 -2.73 6.40 13.49
C ALA A 83 -3.57 7.51 12.82
N GLU A 84 -3.30 7.80 11.56
CA GLU A 84 -4.09 8.78 10.80
C GLU A 84 -5.53 8.32 10.55
N LEU A 85 -5.71 7.02 10.26
CA LEU A 85 -7.04 6.42 10.08
C LEU A 85 -7.86 6.53 11.38
N GLN A 86 -7.26 6.15 12.51
CA GLN A 86 -7.95 6.22 13.80
C GLN A 86 -8.35 7.65 14.15
N ALA A 87 -7.47 8.62 13.88
CA ALA A 87 -7.76 10.04 14.13
C ALA A 87 -8.98 10.55 13.35
N ARG A 88 -9.36 9.85 12.25
CA ARG A 88 -10.54 10.18 11.43
C ARG A 88 -11.72 9.24 11.68
N GLY A 89 -11.63 8.39 12.70
CA GLY A 89 -12.72 7.53 13.15
C GLY A 89 -12.79 6.16 12.48
N PHE A 90 -11.78 5.77 11.70
CA PHE A 90 -11.68 4.40 11.18
C PHE A 90 -11.14 3.51 12.31
N LEU A 91 -11.91 2.52 12.70
CA LEU A 91 -11.59 1.70 13.89
C LEU A 91 -11.36 0.22 13.55
N GLN A 92 -11.77 -0.24 12.36
CA GLN A 92 -11.62 -1.63 11.97
C GLN A 92 -10.43 -1.75 11.01
N LEU A 93 -9.23 -1.89 11.58
CA LEU A 93 -7.98 -1.83 10.86
C LEU A 93 -7.24 -3.16 10.91
N HIS A 94 -6.87 -3.68 9.74
CA HIS A 94 -5.96 -4.81 9.59
C HIS A 94 -4.68 -4.30 8.95
N GLY A 95 -3.53 -4.91 9.30
CA GLY A 95 -2.24 -4.53 8.74
C GLY A 95 -1.43 -5.74 8.32
N VAL A 96 -0.67 -5.58 7.25
CA VAL A 96 0.31 -6.57 6.83
C VAL A 96 1.64 -5.89 6.51
N ASP A 97 2.74 -6.53 6.89
CA ASP A 97 4.09 -6.07 6.55
C ASP A 97 5.03 -7.26 6.42
N GLY A 98 6.10 -7.09 5.66
CA GLY A 98 7.12 -8.12 5.48
C GLY A 98 8.23 -8.07 6.53
N SER A 99 8.29 -7.02 7.37
CA SER A 99 9.31 -6.85 8.40
C SER A 99 8.73 -7.18 9.79
N PRO A 100 9.26 -8.20 10.46
CA PRO A 100 8.86 -8.48 11.85
C PRO A 100 9.08 -7.31 12.81
N GLY A 101 10.19 -6.57 12.65
CA GLY A 101 10.49 -5.40 13.48
C GLY A 101 9.48 -4.28 13.29
N MET A 102 9.07 -4.01 12.05
CA MET A 102 8.00 -3.04 11.76
C MET A 102 6.68 -3.48 12.43
N LEU A 103 6.32 -4.76 12.29
CA LEU A 103 5.10 -5.29 12.90
C LEU A 103 5.12 -5.22 14.42
N GLU A 104 6.30 -5.37 15.05
CA GLU A 104 6.43 -5.21 16.50
C GLU A 104 6.09 -3.78 16.91
N GLN A 105 6.58 -2.78 16.19
CA GLN A 105 6.24 -1.37 16.42
C GLN A 105 4.74 -1.12 16.20
N ALA A 106 4.18 -1.65 15.10
CA ALA A 106 2.76 -1.54 14.81
C ALA A 106 1.90 -2.16 15.90
N ARG A 107 2.31 -3.33 16.41
CA ARG A 107 1.62 -4.03 17.50
C ARG A 107 1.63 -3.20 18.79
N ALA A 108 2.77 -2.56 19.09
CA ALA A 108 2.90 -1.71 20.26
C ALA A 108 1.96 -0.51 20.24
N ARG A 109 1.57 -0.03 19.05
CA ARG A 109 0.58 1.06 18.94
C ARG A 109 -0.84 0.63 19.34
N GLY A 110 -1.17 -0.65 19.20
CA GLY A 110 -2.47 -1.18 19.60
C GLY A 110 -3.64 -0.71 18.72
N LEU A 111 -3.41 -0.35 17.46
CA LEU A 111 -4.42 0.23 16.57
C LEU A 111 -5.07 -0.79 15.64
N TYR A 112 -4.41 -1.91 15.38
CA TYR A 112 -4.90 -2.92 14.45
C TYR A 112 -5.61 -4.04 15.18
N GLN A 113 -6.72 -4.50 14.62
CA GLN A 113 -7.43 -5.71 15.07
C GLN A 113 -6.67 -6.98 14.67
N CYS A 114 -5.97 -6.91 13.54
CA CYS A 114 -5.20 -8.03 13.00
C CYS A 114 -3.91 -7.51 12.38
N LEU A 115 -2.79 -8.14 12.71
CA LEU A 115 -1.50 -7.88 12.08
C LEU A 115 -0.91 -9.20 11.59
N SER A 116 -0.48 -9.24 10.33
CA SER A 116 0.06 -10.45 9.74
C SER A 116 1.40 -10.18 9.07
N LEU A 117 2.33 -11.11 9.23
CA LEU A 117 3.58 -11.10 8.47
C LEU A 117 3.28 -11.64 7.07
N CYS A 118 3.56 -10.83 6.06
CA CYS A 118 3.30 -11.20 4.67
C CYS A 118 4.22 -10.41 3.74
N THR A 119 4.93 -11.11 2.87
CA THR A 119 5.83 -10.50 1.89
C THR A 119 5.11 -10.39 0.54
N LEU A 120 4.60 -9.21 0.24
CA LEU A 120 3.88 -8.97 -1.00
C LEU A 120 4.72 -9.31 -2.23
N GLY A 121 4.08 -9.99 -3.18
CA GLY A 121 4.72 -10.42 -4.41
C GLY A 121 5.39 -11.78 -4.32
N GLN A 122 5.59 -12.32 -3.11
CA GLN A 122 6.11 -13.67 -2.89
C GLN A 122 5.01 -14.63 -2.39
N GLU A 123 4.01 -14.10 -1.69
CA GLU A 123 2.91 -14.89 -1.17
C GLU A 123 1.61 -14.10 -1.27
N PRO A 124 0.47 -14.78 -1.32
CA PRO A 124 -0.82 -14.09 -1.35
C PRO A 124 -1.12 -13.43 -0.01
N LEU A 125 -1.91 -12.37 -0.05
CA LEU A 125 -2.41 -11.73 1.18
C LEU A 125 -3.25 -12.72 2.00
N PRO A 126 -3.07 -12.75 3.33
CA PRO A 126 -3.80 -13.70 4.18
C PRO A 126 -5.25 -13.25 4.44
N SER A 127 -5.98 -13.01 3.36
CA SER A 127 -7.37 -12.54 3.41
C SER A 127 -8.14 -13.05 2.21
N SER A 128 -9.42 -13.29 2.41
CA SER A 128 -10.32 -13.74 1.35
C SER A 128 -10.58 -12.64 0.33
N GLU A 129 -11.02 -13.04 -0.85
CA GLU A 129 -11.46 -12.12 -1.90
C GLU A 129 -12.61 -11.23 -1.37
N GLY A 130 -12.59 -9.95 -1.74
CA GLY A 130 -13.67 -9.03 -1.44
C GLY A 130 -13.90 -8.79 0.05
N THR A 131 -12.84 -8.76 0.85
CA THR A 131 -12.96 -8.61 2.31
C THR A 131 -13.05 -7.15 2.75
N PHE A 132 -12.25 -6.26 2.14
CA PHE A 132 -12.03 -4.91 2.68
C PHE A 132 -12.80 -3.85 1.91
N ASP A 133 -13.35 -2.88 2.64
CA ASP A 133 -14.00 -1.70 2.06
C ASP A 133 -12.96 -0.78 1.43
N ALA A 134 -11.75 -0.75 2.00
CA ALA A 134 -10.63 -0.05 1.37
C ALA A 134 -9.31 -0.75 1.68
N VAL A 135 -8.38 -0.65 0.73
CA VAL A 135 -7.01 -1.16 0.86
C VAL A 135 -6.06 0.00 0.57
N LEU A 136 -5.09 0.23 1.45
CA LEU A 136 -4.08 1.27 1.25
C LEU A 136 -2.69 0.65 1.13
N THR A 137 -1.84 1.25 0.30
CA THR A 137 -0.39 0.99 0.28
C THR A 137 0.31 2.34 0.22
N VAL A 138 0.90 2.75 1.32
CA VAL A 138 1.44 4.11 1.47
C VAL A 138 2.95 4.04 1.70
N GLY A 139 3.70 4.67 0.79
CA GLY A 139 5.15 4.80 0.93
C GLY A 139 5.97 3.57 0.55
N ALA A 140 5.33 2.50 0.08
CA ALA A 140 6.01 1.22 -0.19
C ALA A 140 6.08 0.84 -1.67
N LEU A 141 5.44 1.60 -2.57
CA LEU A 141 5.43 1.31 -4.00
C LEU A 141 6.73 1.80 -4.65
N SER A 142 7.73 0.93 -4.68
CA SER A 142 9.05 1.20 -5.24
C SER A 142 9.81 -0.11 -5.49
N ASP A 143 10.89 -0.01 -6.25
CA ASP A 143 11.77 -1.16 -6.49
C ASP A 143 12.28 -1.74 -5.17
N GLY A 144 12.24 -3.06 -5.07
CA GLY A 144 12.70 -3.79 -3.89
C GLY A 144 11.75 -3.79 -2.70
N GLN A 145 10.55 -3.18 -2.85
CA GLN A 145 9.50 -3.25 -1.82
C GLN A 145 8.28 -3.98 -2.38
N VAL A 146 7.19 -3.24 -2.65
CA VAL A 146 5.98 -3.84 -3.21
C VAL A 146 6.07 -3.83 -4.74
N PRO A 147 6.13 -5.00 -5.40
CA PRO A 147 6.23 -5.03 -6.86
C PRO A 147 4.90 -4.67 -7.53
N CYS A 148 4.95 -4.17 -8.76
CA CYS A 148 3.74 -3.85 -9.52
C CYS A 148 2.83 -5.08 -9.72
N SER A 149 3.42 -6.28 -9.74
CA SER A 149 2.68 -7.53 -9.84
C SER A 149 1.78 -7.82 -8.63
N ALA A 150 1.95 -7.09 -7.54
CA ALA A 150 1.07 -7.23 -6.36
C ALA A 150 -0.29 -6.52 -6.52
N VAL A 151 -0.42 -5.60 -7.48
CA VAL A 151 -1.67 -4.81 -7.63
C VAL A 151 -2.91 -5.69 -7.82
N PRO A 152 -2.89 -6.77 -8.66
CA PRO A 152 -4.06 -7.66 -8.73
C PRO A 152 -4.43 -8.29 -7.39
N GLU A 153 -3.46 -8.58 -6.54
CA GLU A 153 -3.71 -9.15 -5.22
C GLU A 153 -4.37 -8.14 -4.28
N LEU A 154 -3.96 -6.86 -4.37
CA LEU A 154 -4.63 -5.77 -3.63
C LEU A 154 -6.08 -5.64 -4.06
N LEU A 155 -6.34 -5.72 -5.38
CA LEU A 155 -7.70 -5.68 -5.92
C LEU A 155 -8.51 -6.90 -5.49
N ARG A 156 -7.90 -8.09 -5.47
CA ARG A 156 -8.57 -9.33 -5.06
C ARG A 156 -9.21 -9.20 -3.68
N VAL A 157 -8.49 -8.64 -2.73
CA VAL A 157 -8.99 -8.52 -1.35
C VAL A 157 -9.90 -7.31 -1.13
N THR A 158 -9.97 -6.40 -2.10
CA THR A 158 -10.87 -5.23 -2.04
C THR A 158 -12.27 -5.65 -2.48
N LYS A 159 -13.30 -5.22 -1.76
CA LYS A 159 -14.71 -5.45 -2.14
C LYS A 159 -15.02 -4.83 -3.49
N PRO A 160 -15.93 -5.43 -4.29
CA PRO A 160 -16.50 -4.71 -5.42
C PRO A 160 -17.08 -3.36 -4.97
N GLY A 161 -16.69 -2.28 -5.66
CA GLY A 161 -17.05 -0.91 -5.26
C GLY A 161 -16.21 -0.34 -4.12
N GLY A 162 -15.30 -1.14 -3.56
CA GLY A 162 -14.36 -0.67 -2.55
C GLY A 162 -13.22 0.14 -3.14
N LEU A 163 -12.42 0.75 -2.28
CA LEU A 163 -11.37 1.69 -2.69
C LEU A 163 -9.97 1.08 -2.55
N LEU A 164 -9.12 1.36 -3.54
CA LEU A 164 -7.69 1.07 -3.45
C LEU A 164 -6.93 2.41 -3.48
N CYS A 165 -6.18 2.70 -2.43
CA CYS A 165 -5.44 3.96 -2.29
C CYS A 165 -3.93 3.68 -2.33
N LEU A 166 -3.27 4.15 -3.37
CA LEU A 166 -1.85 3.89 -3.62
C LEU A 166 -1.06 5.18 -3.62
N THR A 167 0.11 5.19 -2.98
CA THR A 167 1.06 6.29 -3.11
C THR A 167 2.39 5.78 -3.65
N THR A 168 2.99 6.50 -4.57
CA THR A 168 4.33 6.19 -5.08
C THR A 168 5.14 7.46 -5.25
N ARG A 169 6.46 7.31 -5.15
CA ARG A 169 7.40 8.43 -5.33
C ARG A 169 7.54 8.76 -6.81
N THR A 170 7.70 10.06 -7.12
CA THR A 170 7.90 10.53 -8.49
C THR A 170 9.30 11.13 -8.71
N ASN A 171 10.22 10.88 -7.78
CA ASN A 171 11.61 11.31 -7.90
C ASN A 171 12.36 10.46 -8.95
N PRO A 172 13.48 10.96 -9.49
CA PRO A 172 14.18 10.28 -10.58
C PRO A 172 14.52 8.82 -10.30
N SER A 173 14.91 8.48 -9.07
CA SER A 173 15.29 7.10 -8.72
C SER A 173 14.11 6.11 -8.74
N ASN A 174 12.87 6.59 -8.81
CA ASN A 174 11.66 5.74 -8.82
C ASN A 174 10.87 5.84 -10.12
N LEU A 175 11.36 6.57 -11.12
CA LEU A 175 10.58 6.80 -12.35
C LEU A 175 10.29 5.50 -13.11
N ARG A 176 11.27 4.62 -13.23
CA ARG A 176 11.07 3.32 -13.93
C ARG A 176 9.96 2.50 -13.26
N TYR A 177 9.98 2.44 -11.93
CA TYR A 177 8.94 1.77 -11.17
C TYR A 177 7.58 2.44 -11.38
N LYS A 178 7.54 3.77 -11.29
CA LYS A 178 6.30 4.54 -11.50
C LYS A 178 5.69 4.27 -12.87
N GLU A 179 6.52 4.27 -13.93
CA GLU A 179 6.06 3.97 -15.29
C GLU A 179 5.49 2.55 -15.40
N ALA A 180 6.17 1.57 -14.80
CA ALA A 180 5.69 0.19 -14.76
C ALA A 180 4.38 0.05 -13.98
N LEU A 181 4.26 0.78 -12.88
CA LEU A 181 3.03 0.81 -12.08
C LEU A 181 1.88 1.41 -12.89
N GLU A 182 2.10 2.54 -13.55
CA GLU A 182 1.08 3.19 -14.40
C GLU A 182 0.64 2.29 -15.54
N ALA A 183 1.57 1.59 -16.19
CA ALA A 183 1.25 0.63 -17.24
C ALA A 183 0.42 -0.55 -16.70
N THR A 184 0.76 -1.04 -15.51
CA THR A 184 0.00 -2.11 -14.86
C THR A 184 -1.42 -1.66 -14.54
N LEU A 185 -1.56 -0.47 -13.96
CA LEU A 185 -2.85 0.11 -13.62
C LEU A 185 -3.69 0.33 -14.89
N ALA A 186 -3.12 0.88 -15.96
CA ALA A 186 -3.83 1.11 -17.22
C ALA A 186 -4.34 -0.21 -17.83
N ARG A 187 -3.52 -1.26 -17.81
CA ARG A 187 -3.93 -2.59 -18.30
C ARG A 187 -5.10 -3.16 -17.50
N LEU A 188 -5.05 -3.04 -16.17
CA LEU A 188 -6.12 -3.53 -15.30
C LEU A 188 -7.40 -2.70 -15.46
N GLU A 189 -7.28 -1.39 -15.69
CA GLU A 189 -8.41 -0.50 -15.96
C GLU A 189 -9.06 -0.87 -17.31
N GLN A 190 -8.27 -1.10 -18.35
CA GLN A 190 -8.78 -1.57 -19.65
C GLN A 190 -9.48 -2.93 -19.54
N ALA A 191 -9.02 -3.78 -18.63
CA ALA A 191 -9.65 -5.08 -18.37
C ALA A 191 -10.92 -4.96 -17.49
N GLY A 192 -11.28 -3.76 -17.06
CA GLY A 192 -12.45 -3.53 -16.23
C GLY A 192 -12.31 -3.97 -14.79
N ALA A 193 -11.08 -4.19 -14.32
CA ALA A 193 -10.85 -4.64 -12.95
C ALA A 193 -10.98 -3.51 -11.92
N TRP A 194 -10.85 -2.26 -12.35
CA TRP A 194 -10.99 -1.08 -11.50
C TRP A 194 -11.24 0.15 -12.36
N GLU A 195 -11.61 1.25 -11.72
CA GLU A 195 -11.81 2.55 -12.37
C GLU A 195 -11.08 3.63 -11.58
N ARG A 196 -10.41 4.52 -12.29
CA ARG A 196 -9.68 5.64 -11.68
C ARG A 196 -10.65 6.74 -11.24
N LEU A 197 -10.74 7.00 -9.96
CA LEU A 197 -11.57 8.08 -9.43
C LEU A 197 -10.84 9.42 -9.44
N VAL A 198 -9.63 9.46 -8.90
CA VAL A 198 -8.83 10.69 -8.75
C VAL A 198 -7.36 10.33 -8.88
N ALA A 199 -6.61 11.18 -9.55
CA ALA A 199 -5.14 11.15 -9.49
C ALA A 199 -4.68 12.53 -9.01
N TRP A 200 -4.17 12.63 -7.79
CA TRP A 200 -3.64 13.89 -7.26
C TRP A 200 -2.18 14.02 -7.67
N PRO A 201 -1.87 15.06 -8.49
CA PRO A 201 -0.48 15.26 -8.89
C PRO A 201 0.37 15.79 -7.75
N UNK A 202 1.43 15.24 -7.73
CA UNK A 202 2.36 15.41 -6.95
C UNK A 202 2.26 16.33 -5.87
N TRP A 203 2.41 15.84 -5.03
CA TRP A 203 2.61 16.62 -3.83
C TRP A 203 4.09 16.74 -3.49
N THR A 204 4.54 17.94 -3.14
CA THR A 204 5.91 18.18 -2.70
C THR A 204 5.91 18.38 -1.18
N SER A 205 6.55 17.46 -0.43
CA SER A 205 6.80 17.70 1.00
C SER A 205 7.94 18.69 1.17
N GLY A 206 7.76 19.66 2.06
CA GLY A 206 8.70 20.79 2.22
C GLY A 206 10.14 20.41 2.54
N ASN A 207 10.40 19.38 3.36
CA ASN A 207 11.76 19.05 3.82
C ASN A 207 12.20 17.61 3.55
N TRP A 208 11.35 16.78 2.94
CA TRP A 208 11.74 15.44 2.51
C TRP A 208 12.83 15.57 1.44
N PRO A 209 13.84 14.65 1.40
CA PRO A 209 15.09 14.94 0.67
C PRO A 209 14.86 15.56 -0.70
N PRO A 210 15.69 16.45 -1.14
CA PRO A 210 15.47 17.74 -1.82
C PRO A 210 14.37 17.78 -2.90
N PRO A 211 14.03 18.90 -3.47
CA PRO A 211 12.77 19.19 -4.19
C PRO A 211 12.30 18.21 -5.28
N SER A 212 12.95 17.08 -5.39
CA SER A 212 12.66 16.01 -6.33
C SER A 212 11.69 14.93 -5.81
N SER A 213 11.31 14.92 -4.51
CA SER A 213 10.44 13.87 -3.96
C SER A 213 8.98 14.28 -4.08
N ARG A 214 8.37 13.93 -5.18
CA ARG A 214 6.94 14.10 -5.40
C ARG A 214 6.22 12.77 -5.19
N TRP A 215 5.06 12.81 -4.57
CA TRP A 215 4.20 11.65 -4.35
C TRP A 215 2.96 11.79 -5.21
N GLY A 216 2.61 10.74 -5.92
CA GLY A 216 1.34 10.62 -6.62
C GLY A 216 0.37 9.78 -5.79
N LEU A 217 -0.84 10.28 -5.58
CA LEU A 217 -1.94 9.56 -4.95
C LEU A 217 -2.88 9.06 -6.04
N VAL A 218 -3.21 7.79 -6.01
CA VAL A 218 -4.15 7.20 -6.96
C VAL A 218 -5.21 6.42 -6.17
N PRO A 219 -6.31 7.04 -5.80
CA PRO A 219 -7.46 6.28 -5.32
C PRO A 219 -8.15 5.60 -6.50
N LEU A 220 -8.44 4.33 -6.34
CA LEU A 220 -9.02 3.46 -7.36
C LEU A 220 -10.24 2.77 -6.76
N THR A 221 -11.31 2.62 -7.54
CA THR A 221 -12.43 1.76 -7.14
C THR A 221 -12.34 0.41 -7.86
N ALA A 222 -12.43 -0.66 -7.08
CA ALA A 222 -12.54 -2.00 -7.63
C ALA A 222 -13.93 -2.17 -8.28
N THR A 223 -13.99 -2.57 -9.53
CA THR A 223 -15.26 -2.81 -10.22
C THR A 223 -15.79 -4.21 -9.95
N ALA A 224 -17.12 -4.36 -10.04
CA ALA A 224 -17.83 -5.58 -9.63
C ALA A 224 -17.79 -6.72 -10.65
N SER A 225 -16.98 -6.65 -11.68
CA SER A 225 -16.94 -7.71 -12.69
C SER A 225 -15.66 -8.52 -12.57
N PRO A 226 -15.75 -9.80 -12.20
CA PRO A 226 -14.60 -10.68 -12.34
C PRO A 226 -14.26 -10.77 -13.83
N PRO A 227 -13.00 -10.93 -14.19
CA PRO A 227 -12.65 -11.19 -15.57
C PRO A 227 -13.37 -12.47 -16.03
N ALA A 228 -14.06 -12.39 -17.16
CA ALA A 228 -14.74 -13.54 -17.75
C ALA A 228 -13.68 -14.54 -18.22
N SER A 229 -13.28 -15.43 -17.34
CA SER A 229 -12.52 -16.62 -17.70
C SER A 229 -13.14 -17.84 -17.07
N SER A 230 -14.43 -18.02 -17.30
CA SER A 230 -15.03 -19.34 -17.27
C SER A 230 -15.34 -19.70 -18.73
N ILE A 231 -14.33 -20.18 -19.41
CA ILE A 231 -14.59 -20.99 -20.60
C ILE A 231 -15.24 -22.26 -20.06
N CYS A 232 -16.56 -22.21 -20.00
CA CYS A 232 -17.33 -23.40 -19.83
C CYS A 232 -17.16 -24.22 -21.11
N THR A 233 -16.31 -25.22 -21.09
CA THR A 233 -16.28 -26.23 -22.13
C THR A 233 -17.59 -27.03 -22.01
N GLU A 234 -18.61 -26.61 -22.73
CA GLU A 234 -19.75 -27.46 -22.99
C GLU A 234 -19.22 -28.70 -23.75
N SER A 235 -19.19 -29.82 -23.05
CA SER A 235 -19.00 -31.11 -23.71
C SER A 235 -20.23 -31.34 -24.62
N ARG A 236 -20.02 -31.28 -25.92
CA ARG A 236 -21.02 -31.72 -26.91
C ARG A 236 -21.29 -33.18 -26.66
N ARG A 237 -22.46 -33.49 -26.13
CA ARG A 237 -23.03 -34.86 -26.20
C ARG A 237 -23.42 -35.11 -27.65
N GLN A 238 -22.77 -36.04 -28.27
CA GLN A 238 -23.21 -36.56 -29.56
C GLN A 238 -24.60 -37.26 -29.37
N PRO A 239 -25.57 -37.00 -30.26
CA PRO A 239 -26.80 -37.78 -30.24
C PRO A 239 -26.53 -39.20 -30.73
N GLY A 240 -26.91 -40.16 -29.94
CA GLY A 240 -26.77 -41.57 -30.26
C GLY A 240 -27.63 -41.93 -31.46
N LEU A 241 -27.05 -42.65 -32.40
CA LEU A 241 -27.76 -43.36 -33.44
C LEU A 241 -28.54 -44.51 -32.80
N ARG A 242 -29.84 -44.54 -33.07
CA ARG A 242 -30.67 -45.72 -32.80
C ARG A 242 -30.62 -46.64 -34.01
N GLU A 243 -30.40 -47.89 -33.79
CA GLU A 243 -30.97 -49.03 -34.51
C GLU A 243 -31.65 -49.96 -33.49
#